data_314e39394b992ade903f9ac59901b40f
#
_entry.id   314e39394b992ade903f9ac59901b40f
#
_cell.length_a   1.000
_cell.length_b   1.000
_cell.length_c   1.000
_cell.angle_alpha   90.00
_cell.angle_beta   90.00
_cell.angle_gamma   90.00
#
_symmetry.space_group_name_H-M   'P 1'
#
loop_
_entity.id
_entity.type
_entity.pdbx_description
1 polymer ?
#
loop_
_entity_poly.entity_id
_entity_poly.type
_entity_poly.pdbx_seq_one_letter_code
_entity_poly.pdbx_strand_id
1 'polypeptide(L)'
;MAEEGHRAVEAIVMVAEAPVEPGLLAQLLELPVERVEEICSELALSYEAEDRGFQLQRVAGGYRFASHPDLAAYVERFVLEGQSTRLSSAA
;
A
#
# COMPACT_ATOMS: atom_id res chain seq x y z
N MET A 1 -12.39 13.99 2.25
CA MET A 1 -11.17 14.26 3.01
C MET A 1 -10.82 13.06 3.87
N ALA A 2 -9.56 12.67 3.90
CA ALA A 2 -9.15 11.51 4.67
C ALA A 2 -9.14 11.82 6.16
N GLU A 3 -9.73 10.93 6.93
CA GLU A 3 -9.70 11.02 8.38
C GLU A 3 -8.35 10.57 8.90
N GLU A 4 -8.08 10.86 10.16
CA GLU A 4 -6.79 10.50 10.76
C GLU A 4 -6.55 8.99 10.72
N GLY A 5 -7.59 8.18 10.95
CA GLY A 5 -7.45 6.72 10.88
C GLY A 5 -7.01 6.24 9.51
N HIS A 6 -7.60 6.81 8.46
CA HIS A 6 -7.22 6.49 7.08
C HIS A 6 -5.76 6.85 6.83
N ARG A 7 -5.36 8.03 7.26
CA ARG A 7 -3.98 8.49 7.07
C ARG A 7 -2.98 7.66 7.87
N ALA A 8 -3.37 7.24 9.07
CA ALA A 8 -2.50 6.39 9.89
C ALA A 8 -2.28 5.03 9.25
N VAL A 9 -3.35 4.43 8.70
CA VAL A 9 -3.21 3.16 7.98
C VAL A 9 -2.24 3.32 6.82
N GLU A 10 -2.42 4.39 6.04
CA GLU A 10 -1.54 4.63 4.90
C GLU A 10 -0.09 4.74 5.33
N ALA A 11 0.18 5.49 6.39
CA ALA A 11 1.54 5.71 6.85
C ALA A 11 2.19 4.41 7.34
N ILE A 12 1.45 3.61 8.09
CA ILE A 12 1.97 2.36 8.63
C ILE A 12 2.24 1.35 7.51
N VAL A 13 1.27 1.18 6.62
CA VAL A 13 1.43 0.21 5.53
C VAL A 13 2.55 0.63 4.59
N MET A 14 2.74 1.93 4.38
CA MET A 14 3.79 2.41 3.51
C MET A 14 5.19 2.06 4.03
N VAL A 15 5.42 2.12 5.34
CA VAL A 15 6.75 1.83 5.88
C VAL A 15 6.95 0.36 6.22
N ALA A 16 5.89 -0.42 6.17
CA ALA A 16 5.97 -1.83 6.54
C ALA A 16 6.69 -2.63 5.46
N GLU A 17 7.51 -3.59 5.88
CA GLU A 17 8.25 -4.44 4.95
C GLU A 17 7.49 -5.71 4.62
N ALA A 18 6.42 -5.98 5.35
CA ALA A 18 5.59 -7.17 5.16
C ALA A 18 4.13 -6.77 5.34
N PRO A 19 3.18 -7.60 4.86
CA PRO A 19 1.77 -7.28 5.05
C PRO A 19 1.44 -7.07 6.53
N VAL A 20 0.63 -6.05 6.81
CA VAL A 20 0.28 -5.66 8.18
C VAL A 20 -1.08 -6.24 8.52
N GLU A 21 -1.15 -7.02 9.59
CA GLU A 21 -2.39 -7.67 9.99
C GLU A 21 -3.40 -6.66 10.53
N PRO A 22 -4.70 -6.87 10.25
CA PRO A 22 -5.73 -5.95 10.74
C PRO A 22 -5.73 -5.82 12.25
N GLY A 23 -5.43 -6.90 12.97
CA GLY A 23 -5.38 -6.86 14.43
C GLY A 23 -4.31 -5.91 14.96
N LEU A 24 -3.15 -5.89 14.30
CA LEU A 24 -2.10 -4.97 14.70
C LEU A 24 -2.49 -3.52 14.41
N LEU A 25 -3.10 -3.28 13.26
CA LEU A 25 -3.59 -1.94 12.95
C LEU A 25 -4.64 -1.50 13.96
N ALA A 26 -5.55 -2.41 14.34
CA ALA A 26 -6.58 -2.11 15.32
C ALA A 26 -5.95 -1.71 16.66
N GLN A 27 -4.93 -2.42 17.06
CA GLN A 27 -4.23 -2.13 18.31
C GLN A 27 -3.54 -0.78 18.25
N LEU A 28 -2.84 -0.49 17.17
CA LEU A 28 -2.10 0.76 17.03
C LEU A 28 -3.01 1.96 16.90
N LEU A 29 -4.13 1.81 16.23
CA LEU A 29 -5.08 2.90 16.02
C LEU A 29 -6.10 3.00 17.17
N GLU A 30 -6.14 2.02 18.05
CA GLU A 30 -7.12 1.94 19.13
C GLU A 30 -8.55 1.96 18.58
N LEU A 31 -8.78 1.14 17.55
CA LEU A 31 -10.08 0.99 16.91
C LEU A 31 -10.45 -0.49 16.86
N PRO A 32 -11.75 -0.79 16.79
CA PRO A 32 -12.16 -2.18 16.54
C PRO A 32 -11.62 -2.68 15.20
N VAL A 33 -11.34 -3.97 15.12
CA VAL A 33 -10.79 -4.54 13.90
C VAL A 33 -11.75 -4.37 12.73
N GLU A 34 -13.05 -4.42 12.99
CA GLU A 34 -14.07 -4.21 11.95
C GLU A 34 -13.97 -2.82 11.35
N ARG A 35 -13.66 -1.81 12.18
CA ARG A 35 -13.49 -0.46 11.68
C ARG A 35 -12.24 -0.33 10.84
N VAL A 36 -11.16 -1.00 11.25
CA VAL A 36 -9.92 -1.03 10.46
C VAL A 36 -10.18 -1.63 9.09
N GLU A 37 -10.94 -2.71 9.04
CA GLU A 37 -11.25 -3.36 7.76
C GLU A 37 -12.10 -2.45 6.88
N GLU A 38 -13.04 -1.70 7.46
CA GLU A 38 -13.80 -0.70 6.72
C GLU A 38 -12.91 0.38 6.15
N ILE A 39 -11.99 0.89 6.97
CA ILE A 39 -11.04 1.92 6.53
C ILE A 39 -10.22 1.42 5.35
N CYS A 40 -9.70 0.20 5.44
CA CYS A 40 -8.90 -0.36 4.36
C CYS A 40 -9.71 -0.53 3.09
N SER A 41 -10.97 -0.95 3.20
CA SER A 41 -11.85 -1.07 2.04
C SER A 41 -12.13 0.29 1.42
N GLU A 42 -12.36 1.30 2.26
CA GLU A 42 -12.61 2.65 1.77
C GLU A 42 -11.40 3.21 1.04
N LEU A 43 -10.20 2.97 1.59
CA LEU A 43 -8.96 3.40 0.94
C LEU A 43 -8.77 2.70 -0.40
N ALA A 44 -8.98 1.39 -0.43
CA ALA A 44 -8.81 0.62 -1.67
C ALA A 44 -9.73 1.13 -2.78
N LEU A 45 -10.99 1.41 -2.43
CA LEU A 45 -11.95 1.94 -3.39
C LEU A 45 -11.58 3.36 -3.84
N SER A 46 -11.09 4.17 -2.92
CA SER A 46 -10.68 5.54 -3.22
C SER A 46 -9.54 5.56 -4.23
N TYR A 47 -8.55 4.69 -4.05
CA TYR A 47 -7.42 4.62 -4.98
C TYR A 47 -7.86 4.21 -6.37
N GLU A 48 -8.78 3.25 -6.46
CA GLU A 48 -9.32 2.84 -7.76
C GLU A 48 -10.13 3.97 -8.41
N ALA A 49 -10.93 4.66 -7.64
CA ALA A 49 -11.76 5.75 -8.16
C ALA A 49 -10.90 6.90 -8.69
N GLU A 50 -9.71 7.10 -8.11
CA GLU A 50 -8.80 8.17 -8.52
C GLU A 50 -7.77 7.71 -9.54
N ASP A 51 -7.85 6.47 -10.01
CA ASP A 51 -6.93 5.92 -11.01
C ASP A 51 -5.47 6.02 -10.55
N ARG A 52 -5.22 5.66 -9.29
CA ARG A 52 -3.86 5.69 -8.77
C ARG A 52 -3.02 4.55 -9.33
N GLY A 53 -1.71 4.74 -9.34
CA GLY A 53 -0.78 3.73 -9.82
C GLY A 53 -0.49 2.63 -8.82
N PHE A 54 -1.18 2.59 -7.70
CA PHE A 54 -0.97 1.60 -6.66
C PHE A 54 -2.32 1.16 -6.08
N GLN A 55 -2.27 0.02 -5.40
CA GLN A 55 -3.46 -0.57 -4.76
C GLN A 55 -3.15 -0.92 -3.32
N LEU A 56 -4.17 -0.92 -2.47
CA LEU A 56 -4.06 -1.51 -1.14
C LEU A 56 -4.64 -2.91 -1.23
N GLN A 57 -3.80 -3.92 -1.08
CA GLN A 57 -4.17 -5.31 -1.26
C GLN A 57 -4.16 -6.06 0.05
N ARG A 58 -5.08 -7.03 0.18
CA ARG A 58 -5.06 -7.95 1.30
C ARG A 58 -4.39 -9.24 0.85
N VAL A 59 -3.23 -9.54 1.43
CA VAL A 59 -2.45 -10.73 1.08
C VAL A 59 -1.90 -11.36 2.34
N ALA A 60 -1.88 -12.69 2.39
CA ALA A 60 -1.32 -13.43 3.53
C ALA A 60 -1.89 -12.95 4.87
N GLY A 61 -3.17 -12.62 4.89
CA GLY A 61 -3.84 -12.18 6.12
C GLY A 61 -3.56 -10.76 6.54
N GLY A 62 -2.83 -9.98 5.74
CA GLY A 62 -2.50 -8.61 6.06
C GLY A 62 -2.71 -7.67 4.88
N TYR A 63 -2.43 -6.41 5.10
CA TYR A 63 -2.57 -5.37 4.07
C TYR A 63 -1.20 -4.87 3.64
N ARG A 64 -1.06 -4.64 2.34
CA ARG A 64 0.15 -4.03 1.81
C ARG A 64 -0.18 -3.20 0.58
N PHE A 65 0.69 -2.27 0.23
CA PHE A 65 0.60 -1.58 -1.04
C PHE A 65 1.29 -2.40 -2.14
N ALA A 66 0.72 -2.34 -3.33
CA ALA A 66 1.29 -2.96 -4.51
C ALA A 66 1.04 -2.05 -5.69
N SER A 67 1.91 -2.13 -6.71
CA SER A 67 1.68 -1.36 -7.93
C SER A 67 0.44 -1.88 -8.64
N HIS A 68 -0.25 -0.97 -9.34
CA HIS A 68 -1.45 -1.33 -10.08
C HIS A 68 -1.07 -2.21 -11.27
N PRO A 69 -1.78 -3.32 -11.48
CA PRO A 69 -1.43 -4.25 -12.57
C PRO A 69 -1.48 -3.62 -13.97
N ASP A 70 -2.28 -2.59 -14.16
CA ASP A 70 -2.34 -1.91 -15.45
C ASP A 70 -1.01 -1.26 -15.81
N LEU A 71 -0.13 -1.06 -14.83
CA LEU A 71 1.15 -0.39 -15.05
C LEU A 71 2.32 -1.35 -14.93
N ALA A 72 2.04 -2.66 -15.02
CA ALA A 72 3.05 -3.70 -14.87
C ALA A 72 4.21 -3.51 -15.85
N ALA A 73 3.94 -3.08 -17.07
CA ALA A 73 4.99 -2.90 -18.06
C ALA A 73 6.01 -1.85 -17.63
N TYR A 74 5.54 -0.77 -17.03
CA TYR A 74 6.44 0.27 -16.53
C TYR A 74 7.28 -0.23 -15.35
N VAL A 75 6.63 -0.95 -14.44
CA VAL A 75 7.31 -1.50 -13.26
C VAL A 75 8.39 -2.48 -13.70
N GLU A 76 8.07 -3.35 -14.66
CA GLU A 76 8.99 -4.32 -15.18
C GLU A 76 10.22 -3.66 -15.80
N ARG A 77 10.00 -2.62 -16.57
CA ARG A 77 11.11 -1.88 -17.16
C ARG A 77 11.97 -1.22 -16.09
N PHE A 78 11.35 -0.70 -15.05
CA PHE A 78 12.13 -0.11 -13.95
C PHE A 78 13.02 -1.16 -13.29
N VAL A 79 12.47 -2.34 -13.02
CA VAL A 79 13.22 -3.42 -12.36
C VAL A 79 14.39 -3.85 -13.22
N LEU A 80 14.18 -4.01 -14.53
CA LEU A 80 15.22 -4.50 -15.44
C LEU A 80 16.23 -3.43 -15.82
N GLU A 81 15.77 -2.22 -16.09
CA GLU A 81 16.63 -1.16 -16.64
C GLU A 81 17.05 -0.15 -15.58
N GLY A 82 16.17 0.15 -14.64
CA GLY A 82 16.44 1.12 -13.60
C GLY A 82 17.55 0.71 -12.66
N GLN A 83 17.64 -0.57 -12.36
CA GLN A 83 18.71 -1.05 -11.49
C GLN A 83 20.07 -0.87 -12.14
N SER A 84 20.16 -1.18 -13.43
CA SER A 84 21.39 -0.99 -14.20
C SER A 84 21.79 0.50 -14.20
N THR A 85 20.84 1.37 -14.48
CA THR A 85 21.06 2.80 -14.50
C THR A 85 21.52 3.30 -13.13
N ARG A 86 20.90 2.80 -12.08
CA ARG A 86 21.24 3.22 -10.73
C ARG A 86 22.63 2.82 -10.34
N LEU A 87 23.05 1.62 -10.73
CA LEU A 87 24.40 1.15 -10.47
C LEU A 87 25.41 2.01 -11.22
N SER A 88 25.10 2.35 -12.46
CA SER A 88 25.96 3.23 -13.23
C SER A 88 26.09 4.61 -12.60
N SER A 89 24.99 5.13 -12.08
CA SER A 89 24.99 6.45 -11.45
C SER A 89 25.82 6.46 -10.18
N ALA A 90 25.80 5.37 -9.45
CA ALA A 90 26.54 5.25 -8.21
C ALA A 90 28.03 5.20 -8.44
N ALA A 91 28.44 4.78 -9.61
CA ALA A 91 29.84 4.73 -9.94
C ALA A 91 30.39 6.13 -10.23
#